data_bf94362e65ad20d107644fe1fc360199
#
_entry.id   bf94362e65ad20d107644fe1fc360199
#
_cell.length_a   1.000
_cell.length_b   1.000
_cell.length_c   1.000
_cell.angle_alpha   90.00
_cell.angle_beta   90.00
_cell.angle_gamma   90.00
#
_symmetry.space_group_name_H-M   'P 1'
#
loop_
_entity.id
_entity.type
_entity.pdbx_description
1 polymer ?
#
loop_
_entity_poly.entity_id
_entity_poly.type
_entity_poly.pdbx_seq_one_letter_code
_entity_poly.pdbx_strand_id
1 'polypeptide(L)'
;MKLTGIIENVFGGRYVFRGYATLANLVKFSKPNYSYQRPIDNKRIEDIESFLKDGSIYRFFSELLFGLQFKDPNAIQKLQQPTIPGGIRLDDGIKIVKAKFTFDSVIGENPSTKIISLDFDEESTQMSRIDGNHRLMAVERVLNLPSTNENDELKQQIGNIVVPFSVLLQQKGDDSVKFESAIFFLINSKAKALTMEENLESLLRNESVSNAELQDIFSIVHPELLRKLSENINPNVYPCLSQLLTKEFYTCVCKLVDLFDKNGIDVDINETVAAFMQVNNDFEVLNFKDNCKNISVICVMVYYYCKDRSLYKLLVRWVSTNKVFLVERVSAETIIELFNQFSKAKKKIFVAMPYFGNDEIKSTNAIYHRVIDNLNEKYSADLELLGEIMTYKGTTINIVNDVLTRINECDICFCDITDNNPNVTYEMGMARALSKHLVLLREINSAEPKSDYKLDYYDTYKKNAYVTLEESIERNLKAILKDKYNYPIDD
;
A
#
# COMPACT_ATOMS: atom_id res chain seq x y z
N MET A 1 -14.60 29.27 34.15
CA MET A 1 -15.16 28.03 33.60
C MET A 1 -15.25 26.95 34.68
N LYS A 2 -16.34 26.19 34.68
CA LYS A 2 -16.55 25.12 35.67
C LYS A 2 -16.56 23.76 34.98
N LEU A 3 -15.63 22.87 35.34
CA LEU A 3 -15.64 21.46 34.97
C LEU A 3 -16.11 20.66 36.20
N THR A 4 -17.04 19.74 35.97
CA THR A 4 -17.57 18.86 37.04
C THR A 4 -17.29 17.42 36.67
N GLY A 5 -16.80 16.64 37.63
CA GLY A 5 -16.43 15.26 37.38
C GLY A 5 -16.06 14.51 38.68
N ILE A 6 -15.54 13.31 38.50
CA ILE A 6 -15.10 12.41 39.55
C ILE A 6 -13.58 12.42 39.59
N ILE A 7 -13.00 12.38 40.78
CA ILE A 7 -11.56 12.26 40.95
C ILE A 7 -11.22 10.89 41.54
N GLU A 8 -10.28 10.22 40.90
CA GLU A 8 -9.79 8.91 41.31
C GLU A 8 -8.27 8.85 41.27
N ASN A 9 -7.69 8.02 42.12
CA ASN A 9 -6.26 7.76 42.15
C ASN A 9 -5.96 6.56 41.27
N VAL A 10 -5.51 6.85 40.05
CA VAL A 10 -5.15 5.87 39.01
C VAL A 10 -3.74 6.17 38.50
N PHE A 11 -3.26 5.45 37.52
CA PHE A 11 -1.93 5.66 36.91
C PHE A 11 -0.76 5.73 37.91
N GLY A 12 -0.60 4.69 38.73
CA GLY A 12 0.55 4.60 39.62
C GLY A 12 0.56 5.65 40.75
N GLY A 13 -0.61 5.95 41.29
CA GLY A 13 -0.76 6.87 42.42
C GLY A 13 -1.03 8.33 42.02
N ARG A 14 -1.28 8.59 40.73
CA ARG A 14 -1.65 9.94 40.26
C ARG A 14 -3.15 10.13 40.20
N TYR A 15 -3.60 11.33 40.47
CA TYR A 15 -5.02 11.70 40.42
C TYR A 15 -5.46 11.99 39.01
N VAL A 16 -6.58 11.40 38.58
CA VAL A 16 -7.27 11.67 37.33
C VAL A 16 -8.66 12.22 37.65
N PHE A 17 -9.00 13.31 37.03
CA PHE A 17 -10.32 13.94 37.10
C PHE A 17 -11.08 13.65 35.79
N ARG A 18 -12.20 12.95 35.89
CA ARG A 18 -13.01 12.53 34.74
C ARG A 18 -14.38 13.17 34.76
N GLY A 19 -14.87 13.59 33.60
CA GLY A 19 -16.18 14.20 33.48
C GLY A 19 -16.62 14.37 32.03
N TYR A 20 -17.63 15.23 31.88
CA TYR A 20 -18.17 15.58 30.58
C TYR A 20 -18.14 17.10 30.46
N ALA A 21 -17.77 17.59 29.25
CA ALA A 21 -17.78 19.02 28.95
C ALA A 21 -18.08 19.25 27.47
N THR A 22 -18.51 20.46 27.13
CA THR A 22 -18.72 20.86 25.74
C THR A 22 -17.38 21.03 25.01
N LEU A 23 -17.35 20.73 23.73
CA LEU A 23 -16.15 20.90 22.88
C LEU A 23 -15.65 22.35 22.90
N ALA A 24 -16.57 23.33 22.86
CA ALA A 24 -16.20 24.75 22.93
C ALA A 24 -15.42 25.07 24.22
N ASN A 25 -15.83 24.53 25.34
CA ASN A 25 -15.14 24.71 26.62
C ASN A 25 -13.75 24.05 26.61
N LEU A 26 -13.66 22.81 26.13
CA LEU A 26 -12.38 22.08 26.09
C LEU A 26 -11.37 22.74 25.14
N VAL A 27 -11.82 23.26 24.00
CA VAL A 27 -10.98 24.04 23.10
C VAL A 27 -10.47 25.32 23.77
N LYS A 28 -11.36 26.07 24.41
CA LYS A 28 -11.01 27.37 25.04
C LYS A 28 -9.95 27.23 26.14
N PHE A 29 -10.04 26.15 26.95
CA PHE A 29 -9.19 25.96 28.14
C PHE A 29 -8.06 24.97 27.98
N SER A 30 -7.76 24.52 26.73
CA SER A 30 -6.66 23.62 26.48
C SER A 30 -5.78 24.09 25.32
N LYS A 31 -4.48 23.77 25.39
CA LYS A 31 -3.53 24.02 24.30
C LYS A 31 -2.64 22.82 24.05
N PRO A 32 -2.19 22.65 22.81
CA PRO A 32 -1.20 21.62 22.50
C PRO A 32 0.13 21.91 23.23
N ASN A 33 0.79 20.87 23.69
CA ASN A 33 2.13 20.96 24.23
C ASN A 33 3.13 20.44 23.21
N TYR A 34 3.75 21.34 22.47
CA TYR A 34 4.67 21.02 21.36
C TYR A 34 6.02 20.42 21.83
N SER A 35 6.28 20.34 23.13
CA SER A 35 7.51 19.69 23.62
C SER A 35 7.53 18.16 23.40
N TYR A 36 6.35 17.53 23.27
CA TYR A 36 6.22 16.09 23.03
C TYR A 36 5.21 15.70 21.95
N GLN A 37 4.38 16.63 21.47
CA GLN A 37 3.39 16.34 20.44
C GLN A 37 4.01 16.27 19.04
N ARG A 38 3.41 15.45 18.18
CA ARG A 38 3.82 15.35 16.79
C ARG A 38 3.52 16.65 16.04
N PRO A 39 4.25 16.92 14.93
CA PRO A 39 3.87 17.97 14.00
C PRO A 39 2.41 17.82 13.55
N ILE A 40 1.80 18.96 13.26
CA ILE A 40 0.39 19.02 12.85
C ILE A 40 0.25 18.36 11.48
N ASP A 41 -0.66 17.38 11.38
CA ASP A 41 -1.12 16.82 10.12
C ASP A 41 -2.39 17.54 9.66
N ASN A 42 -2.23 18.47 8.72
CA ASN A 42 -3.33 19.29 8.21
C ASN A 42 -4.39 18.46 7.49
N LYS A 43 -3.99 17.41 6.74
CA LYS A 43 -4.94 16.55 6.04
C LYS A 43 -5.86 15.84 7.02
N ARG A 44 -5.29 15.29 8.09
CA ARG A 44 -6.07 14.64 9.15
C ARG A 44 -7.03 15.60 9.85
N ILE A 45 -6.65 16.87 10.00
CA ILE A 45 -7.55 17.89 10.57
C ILE A 45 -8.69 18.19 9.61
N GLU A 46 -8.42 18.32 8.32
CA GLU A 46 -9.43 18.55 7.26
C GLU A 46 -10.42 17.39 7.18
N ASP A 47 -9.95 16.15 7.25
CA ASP A 47 -10.80 14.95 7.28
C ASP A 47 -11.75 14.98 8.49
N ILE A 48 -11.24 15.31 9.68
CA ILE A 48 -12.06 15.43 10.90
C ILE A 48 -13.03 16.62 10.81
N GLU A 49 -12.59 17.74 10.25
CA GLU A 49 -13.45 18.92 10.05
C GLU A 49 -14.60 18.60 9.10
N SER A 50 -14.33 17.88 7.99
CA SER A 50 -15.35 17.40 7.05
C SER A 50 -16.35 16.49 7.76
N PHE A 51 -15.87 15.49 8.50
CA PHE A 51 -16.71 14.60 9.30
C PHE A 51 -17.60 15.35 10.30
N LEU A 52 -17.11 16.43 10.91
CA LEU A 52 -17.91 17.23 11.81
C LEU A 52 -19.02 18.02 11.10
N LYS A 53 -18.77 18.44 9.85
CA LYS A 53 -19.71 19.22 9.04
C LYS A 53 -20.82 18.35 8.43
N ASP A 54 -20.54 17.10 8.11
CA ASP A 54 -21.46 16.20 7.40
C ASP A 54 -22.76 15.85 8.15
N GLY A 55 -22.91 16.24 9.41
CA GLY A 55 -24.14 16.04 10.16
C GLY A 55 -24.46 14.59 10.52
N SER A 56 -23.52 13.65 10.33
CA SER A 56 -23.69 12.23 10.62
C SER A 56 -24.15 11.97 12.05
N ILE A 57 -25.11 11.04 12.21
CA ILE A 57 -25.57 10.56 13.53
C ILE A 57 -24.46 9.86 14.32
N TYR A 58 -23.38 9.44 13.66
CA TYR A 58 -22.25 8.74 14.24
C TYR A 58 -21.10 9.67 14.68
N ARG A 59 -21.37 10.94 14.92
CA ARG A 59 -20.38 11.88 15.50
C ARG A 59 -19.98 11.41 16.88
N PHE A 60 -18.98 10.56 16.96
CA PHE A 60 -18.46 10.04 18.21
C PHE A 60 -17.06 10.62 18.49
N PHE A 61 -16.91 11.15 19.71
CA PHE A 61 -15.60 11.52 20.24
C PHE A 61 -15.23 10.54 21.35
N SER A 62 -14.16 9.80 21.17
CA SER A 62 -13.54 9.06 22.27
C SER A 62 -13.05 10.03 23.34
N GLU A 63 -12.85 9.52 24.55
CA GLU A 63 -12.35 10.29 25.68
C GLU A 63 -11.12 11.12 25.31
N LEU A 64 -11.14 12.41 25.67
CA LEU A 64 -10.05 13.35 25.46
C LEU A 64 -9.18 13.40 26.70
N LEU A 65 -7.85 13.35 26.55
CA LEU A 65 -6.93 13.34 27.68
C LEU A 65 -6.13 14.65 27.75
N PHE A 66 -6.15 15.24 28.93
CA PHE A 66 -5.45 16.51 29.25
C PHE A 66 -4.51 16.32 30.41
N GLY A 67 -3.51 17.22 30.53
CA GLY A 67 -2.71 17.42 31.72
C GLY A 67 -3.03 18.76 32.36
N LEU A 68 -3.12 18.81 33.66
CA LEU A 68 -3.23 20.02 34.46
C LEU A 68 -2.13 20.05 35.50
N GLN A 69 -1.26 21.04 35.40
CA GLN A 69 -0.13 21.22 36.28
C GLN A 69 -0.41 22.36 37.26
N PHE A 70 -0.57 22.02 38.53
CA PHE A 70 -0.80 23.00 39.59
C PHE A 70 0.50 23.71 39.96
N LYS A 71 0.47 25.05 40.04
CA LYS A 71 1.57 25.87 40.55
C LYS A 71 1.60 25.87 42.09
N ASP A 72 0.43 25.76 42.74
CA ASP A 72 0.31 25.67 44.20
C ASP A 72 0.98 24.36 44.72
N PRO A 73 2.05 24.44 45.53
CA PRO A 73 2.79 23.28 45.98
C PRO A 73 1.95 22.31 46.83
N ASN A 74 0.85 22.77 47.38
CA ASN A 74 -0.03 21.97 48.24
C ASN A 74 -1.32 21.54 47.52
N ALA A 75 -1.45 21.77 46.21
CA ALA A 75 -2.68 21.50 45.47
C ALA A 75 -3.16 20.04 45.63
N ILE A 76 -2.26 19.08 45.49
CA ILE A 76 -2.59 17.64 45.62
C ILE A 76 -3.05 17.31 47.03
N GLN A 77 -2.43 17.87 48.06
CA GLN A 77 -2.88 17.67 49.45
C GLN A 77 -4.25 18.33 49.70
N LYS A 78 -4.48 19.52 49.15
CA LYS A 78 -5.79 20.21 49.21
C LYS A 78 -6.90 19.41 48.53
N LEU A 79 -6.58 18.65 47.47
CA LEU A 79 -7.53 17.72 46.81
C LEU A 79 -7.95 16.58 47.74
N GLN A 80 -7.13 16.19 48.70
CA GLN A 80 -7.42 15.10 49.66
C GLN A 80 -8.22 15.56 50.87
N GLN A 81 -8.29 16.87 51.14
CA GLN A 81 -8.98 17.41 52.30
C GLN A 81 -10.49 17.16 52.25
N PRO A 82 -11.19 17.07 53.40
CA PRO A 82 -12.63 16.98 53.44
C PRO A 82 -13.32 18.19 52.81
N THR A 83 -14.59 18.06 52.46
CA THR A 83 -15.39 19.13 51.86
C THR A 83 -15.43 20.37 52.74
N ILE A 84 -15.03 21.52 52.21
CA ILE A 84 -15.09 22.80 52.90
C ILE A 84 -16.22 23.64 52.28
N PRO A 85 -17.15 24.24 53.04
CA PRO A 85 -18.14 25.14 52.52
C PRO A 85 -17.48 26.32 51.74
N GLY A 86 -17.95 26.62 50.53
CA GLY A 86 -17.39 27.63 49.69
C GLY A 86 -16.18 27.21 48.81
N GLY A 87 -15.67 26.01 49.03
CA GLY A 87 -14.54 25.45 48.24
C GLY A 87 -13.18 26.00 48.68
N ILE A 88 -12.10 25.46 48.01
CA ILE A 88 -10.71 25.81 48.26
C ILE A 88 -10.19 26.51 47.03
N ARG A 89 -9.66 27.74 47.20
CA ARG A 89 -8.94 28.45 46.12
C ARG A 89 -7.46 28.07 46.15
N LEU A 90 -6.91 27.78 44.98
CA LEU A 90 -5.48 27.58 44.80
C LEU A 90 -4.81 28.87 44.37
N ASP A 91 -3.50 28.98 44.53
CA ASP A 91 -2.70 30.15 44.21
C ASP A 91 -2.65 30.43 42.69
N ASP A 92 -3.02 29.49 41.85
CA ASP A 92 -3.09 29.59 40.39
C ASP A 92 -4.49 29.94 39.83
N GLY A 93 -5.37 30.47 40.69
CA GLY A 93 -6.70 30.92 40.28
C GLY A 93 -7.75 29.80 40.14
N ILE A 94 -7.39 28.57 40.49
CA ILE A 94 -8.33 27.47 40.43
C ILE A 94 -9.10 27.34 41.77
N LYS A 95 -10.42 27.32 41.67
CA LYS A 95 -11.29 27.04 42.83
C LYS A 95 -11.77 25.59 42.77
N ILE A 96 -11.47 24.82 43.82
CA ILE A 96 -11.91 23.43 43.98
C ILE A 96 -13.17 23.44 44.84
N VAL A 97 -14.30 22.98 44.28
CA VAL A 97 -15.55 22.78 45.02
C VAL A 97 -15.85 21.28 45.05
N LYS A 98 -15.93 20.73 46.24
CA LYS A 98 -16.22 19.31 46.47
C LYS A 98 -17.67 19.14 46.91
N ALA A 99 -18.36 18.17 46.32
CA ALA A 99 -19.67 17.69 46.79
C ALA A 99 -19.53 16.20 47.11
N LYS A 100 -20.06 15.78 48.26
CA LYS A 100 -20.14 14.38 48.67
C LYS A 100 -21.49 13.85 48.19
N PHE A 101 -21.50 12.88 47.29
CA PHE A 101 -22.67 12.08 46.98
C PHE A 101 -22.54 10.74 47.70
N THR A 102 -23.53 10.40 48.51
CA THR A 102 -23.76 9.05 48.97
C THR A 102 -24.70 8.38 47.98
N PHE A 103 -24.18 7.47 47.17
CA PHE A 103 -25.06 6.55 46.49
C PHE A 103 -25.55 5.53 47.49
N ASP A 104 -26.87 5.33 47.58
CA ASP A 104 -27.45 4.19 48.30
C ASP A 104 -26.88 2.92 47.68
N SER A 105 -26.18 2.16 48.49
CA SER A 105 -25.32 1.08 48.08
C SER A 105 -26.11 -0.14 47.68
N VAL A 106 -26.22 -0.41 46.41
CA VAL A 106 -26.49 -1.75 45.90
C VAL A 106 -25.24 -2.39 45.25
N ILE A 107 -24.19 -1.63 45.01
CA ILE A 107 -22.97 -2.15 44.39
C ILE A 107 -21.72 -1.56 45.08
N GLY A 108 -21.09 -2.35 45.95
CA GLY A 108 -19.71 -2.22 46.38
C GLY A 108 -19.46 -1.28 47.58
N GLU A 109 -18.63 -1.73 48.47
CA GLU A 109 -18.24 -1.13 49.75
C GLU A 109 -17.31 0.11 49.64
N ASN A 110 -17.45 0.97 48.65
CA ASN A 110 -16.63 2.17 48.57
C ASN A 110 -17.47 3.45 48.59
N PRO A 111 -17.74 4.02 49.77
CA PRO A 111 -18.64 5.15 49.94
C PRO A 111 -18.01 6.52 49.62
N SER A 112 -16.94 6.61 48.83
CA SER A 112 -16.22 7.86 48.69
C SER A 112 -15.95 8.35 47.24
N THR A 113 -16.85 8.08 46.31
CA THR A 113 -16.79 8.73 45.01
C THR A 113 -17.02 10.24 45.19
N LYS A 114 -15.98 11.04 45.06
CA LYS A 114 -16.04 12.49 45.27
C LYS A 114 -16.36 13.17 43.95
N ILE A 115 -17.51 13.79 43.80
CA ILE A 115 -17.78 14.73 42.75
C ILE A 115 -17.06 16.04 43.07
N ILE A 116 -16.24 16.49 42.18
CA ILE A 116 -15.47 17.72 42.28
C ILE A 116 -15.84 18.65 41.14
N SER A 117 -15.98 19.92 41.42
CA SER A 117 -15.98 20.95 40.39
C SER A 117 -14.67 21.74 40.48
N LEU A 118 -13.99 21.83 39.35
CA LEU A 118 -12.86 22.71 39.17
C LEU A 118 -13.37 23.96 38.46
N ASP A 119 -13.25 25.10 39.12
CA ASP A 119 -13.63 26.39 38.57
C ASP A 119 -12.37 27.18 38.21
N PHE A 120 -12.17 27.37 36.91
CA PHE A 120 -10.98 28.01 36.37
C PHE A 120 -11.21 29.50 36.14
N ASP A 121 -10.26 30.29 36.54
CA ASP A 121 -10.18 31.72 36.16
C ASP A 121 -9.73 31.81 34.69
N GLU A 122 -10.43 32.61 33.88
CA GLU A 122 -10.27 32.62 32.39
C GLU A 122 -8.87 33.01 31.91
N GLU A 123 -8.09 33.71 32.75
CA GLU A 123 -6.81 34.30 32.37
C GLU A 123 -5.59 33.43 32.84
N SER A 124 -5.76 32.52 33.76
CA SER A 124 -4.61 32.00 34.52
C SER A 124 -4.25 30.56 34.28
N THR A 125 -5.13 29.71 33.73
CA THR A 125 -4.87 28.27 33.69
C THR A 125 -5.29 27.63 32.37
N GLN A 126 -4.34 26.94 31.73
CA GLN A 126 -4.59 26.15 30.56
C GLN A 126 -4.16 24.70 30.78
N MET A 127 -5.02 23.76 30.36
CA MET A 127 -4.69 22.35 30.32
C MET A 127 -3.82 22.05 29.09
N SER A 128 -2.83 21.15 29.22
CA SER A 128 -2.13 20.60 28.09
C SER A 128 -2.95 19.48 27.43
N ARG A 129 -3.00 19.45 26.10
CA ARG A 129 -3.67 18.36 25.36
C ARG A 129 -2.69 17.18 25.29
N ILE A 130 -2.96 16.05 25.97
CA ILE A 130 -2.14 14.85 25.88
C ILE A 130 -2.62 13.98 24.72
N ASP A 131 -3.94 13.70 24.62
CA ASP A 131 -4.54 13.04 23.46
C ASP A 131 -5.73 13.83 22.93
N GLY A 132 -6.04 13.67 21.62
CA GLY A 132 -7.14 14.32 20.95
C GLY A 132 -6.79 15.69 20.34
N ASN A 133 -5.51 16.05 20.23
CA ASN A 133 -5.10 17.35 19.70
C ASN A 133 -5.66 17.63 18.29
N HIS A 134 -5.55 16.70 17.32
CA HIS A 134 -6.09 16.89 15.97
C HIS A 134 -7.62 17.09 15.98
N ARG A 135 -8.33 16.36 16.85
CA ARG A 135 -9.77 16.46 17.02
C ARG A 135 -10.17 17.85 17.52
N LEU A 136 -9.50 18.34 18.56
CA LEU A 136 -9.75 19.69 19.11
C LEU A 136 -9.31 20.80 18.17
N MET A 137 -8.27 20.61 17.37
CA MET A 137 -7.86 21.57 16.34
C MET A 137 -8.88 21.69 15.21
N ALA A 138 -9.48 20.57 14.78
CA ALA A 138 -10.57 20.60 13.81
C ALA A 138 -11.79 21.39 14.36
N VAL A 139 -12.16 21.12 15.61
CA VAL A 139 -13.22 21.90 16.29
C VAL A 139 -12.86 23.39 16.38
N GLU A 140 -11.62 23.72 16.73
CA GLU A 140 -11.11 25.09 16.82
C GLU A 140 -11.21 25.81 15.46
N ARG A 141 -10.90 25.14 14.35
CA ARG A 141 -11.09 25.68 12.99
C ARG A 141 -12.56 25.97 12.71
N VAL A 142 -13.47 25.05 13.04
CA VAL A 142 -14.91 25.25 12.86
C VAL A 142 -15.41 26.43 13.69
N LEU A 143 -15.02 26.53 14.97
CA LEU A 143 -15.42 27.62 15.84
C LEU A 143 -14.89 29.00 15.40
N ASN A 144 -13.79 29.05 14.66
CA ASN A 144 -13.15 30.24 14.13
C ASN A 144 -13.58 30.60 12.68
N LEU A 145 -14.55 29.90 12.09
CA LEU A 145 -15.08 30.26 10.77
C LEU A 145 -15.62 31.68 10.77
N PRO A 146 -15.62 32.42 9.65
CA PRO A 146 -16.26 33.72 9.53
C PRO A 146 -17.72 33.68 9.94
N SER A 147 -18.24 34.76 10.55
CA SER A 147 -19.63 34.83 11.01
C SER A 147 -20.58 34.95 9.82
N THR A 148 -21.40 33.91 9.62
CA THR A 148 -22.54 33.83 8.69
C THR A 148 -23.64 33.07 9.42
N ASN A 149 -24.90 33.21 9.02
CA ASN A 149 -26.00 32.52 9.67
C ASN A 149 -25.73 30.98 9.71
N GLU A 150 -25.28 30.38 8.59
CA GLU A 150 -24.99 28.98 8.46
C GLU A 150 -23.80 28.57 9.35
N ASN A 151 -22.72 29.34 9.32
CA ASN A 151 -21.54 29.04 10.15
C ASN A 151 -21.84 29.22 11.65
N ASP A 152 -22.66 30.17 12.03
CA ASP A 152 -22.99 30.42 13.44
C ASP A 152 -23.88 29.27 14.00
N GLU A 153 -24.80 28.75 13.20
CA GLU A 153 -25.55 27.52 13.55
C GLU A 153 -24.59 26.33 13.68
N LEU A 154 -23.69 26.12 12.74
CA LEU A 154 -22.71 25.06 12.79
C LEU A 154 -21.79 25.17 14.02
N LYS A 155 -21.26 26.37 14.31
CA LYS A 155 -20.46 26.63 15.52
C LYS A 155 -21.21 26.27 16.79
N GLN A 156 -22.49 26.63 16.86
CA GLN A 156 -23.33 26.33 18.01
C GLN A 156 -23.56 24.80 18.13
N GLN A 157 -23.89 24.13 17.03
CA GLN A 157 -24.07 22.69 17.03
C GLN A 157 -22.81 21.95 17.48
N ILE A 158 -21.66 22.25 16.85
CA ILE A 158 -20.39 21.57 17.15
C ILE A 158 -19.86 21.96 18.52
N GLY A 159 -19.93 23.25 18.88
CA GLY A 159 -19.43 23.74 20.16
C GLY A 159 -20.18 23.16 21.36
N ASN A 160 -21.47 22.86 21.22
CA ASN A 160 -22.32 22.30 22.28
C ASN A 160 -22.27 20.76 22.39
N ILE A 161 -21.55 20.06 21.50
CA ILE A 161 -21.34 18.61 21.64
C ILE A 161 -20.65 18.35 22.98
N VAL A 162 -21.27 17.52 23.80
CA VAL A 162 -20.75 17.10 25.09
C VAL A 162 -19.93 15.82 24.92
N VAL A 163 -18.69 15.86 25.35
CA VAL A 163 -17.73 14.75 25.18
C VAL A 163 -17.12 14.34 26.52
N PRO A 164 -16.75 13.07 26.70
CA PRO A 164 -16.01 12.60 27.86
C PRO A 164 -14.58 13.16 27.85
N PHE A 165 -14.09 13.50 29.03
CA PHE A 165 -12.71 13.93 29.20
C PHE A 165 -12.08 13.33 30.45
N SER A 166 -10.75 13.18 30.41
CA SER A 166 -9.89 12.91 31.57
C SER A 166 -8.83 14.00 31.69
N VAL A 167 -8.57 14.44 32.91
CA VAL A 167 -7.48 15.38 33.21
C VAL A 167 -6.55 14.75 34.24
N LEU A 168 -5.30 14.57 33.84
CA LEU A 168 -4.23 14.14 34.73
C LEU A 168 -3.80 15.34 35.61
N LEU A 169 -4.02 15.21 36.90
CA LEU A 169 -3.69 16.25 37.87
C LEU A 169 -2.29 16.06 38.41
N GLN A 170 -1.45 17.07 38.22
CA GLN A 170 -0.02 17.00 38.59
C GLN A 170 0.44 18.27 39.31
N GLN A 171 1.44 18.12 40.14
CA GLN A 171 2.22 19.25 40.64
C GLN A 171 3.16 19.72 39.51
N LYS A 172 3.29 21.03 39.33
CA LYS A 172 4.22 21.60 38.33
C LYS A 172 5.67 21.23 38.68
N GLY A 173 6.41 20.73 37.68
CA GLY A 173 7.82 20.36 37.83
C GLY A 173 8.32 19.59 36.57
N ASP A 174 9.62 19.34 36.49
CA ASP A 174 10.26 18.68 35.35
C ASP A 174 9.69 17.26 35.09
N ASP A 175 9.35 16.53 36.18
CA ASP A 175 8.77 15.20 36.09
C ASP A 175 7.35 15.21 35.51
N SER A 176 6.61 16.32 35.58
CA SER A 176 5.23 16.40 35.06
C SER A 176 5.21 16.35 33.54
N VAL A 177 6.08 17.10 32.85
CA VAL A 177 6.19 17.09 31.37
C VAL A 177 6.70 15.76 30.88
N LYS A 178 7.69 15.17 31.55
CA LYS A 178 8.21 13.84 31.26
C LYS A 178 7.12 12.76 31.37
N PHE A 179 6.30 12.85 32.40
CA PHE A 179 5.19 11.91 32.61
C PHE A 179 4.10 12.07 31.55
N GLU A 180 3.68 13.30 31.21
CA GLU A 180 2.74 13.55 30.11
C GLU A 180 3.27 13.00 28.78
N SER A 181 4.54 13.23 28.48
CA SER A 181 5.23 12.68 27.30
C SER A 181 5.21 11.16 27.28
N ALA A 182 5.45 10.51 28.41
CA ALA A 182 5.41 9.05 28.52
C ALA A 182 4.00 8.50 28.30
N ILE A 183 2.97 9.13 28.88
CA ILE A 183 1.57 8.76 28.67
C ILE A 183 1.18 8.96 27.19
N PHE A 184 1.54 10.10 26.58
CA PHE A 184 1.32 10.35 25.17
C PHE A 184 1.93 9.24 24.29
N PHE A 185 3.19 8.88 24.57
CA PHE A 185 3.88 7.81 23.86
C PHE A 185 3.16 6.46 24.03
N LEU A 186 2.80 6.10 25.26
CA LEU A 186 2.14 4.82 25.55
C LEU A 186 0.76 4.70 24.87
N ILE A 187 -0.04 5.75 24.87
CA ILE A 187 -1.34 5.76 24.19
C ILE A 187 -1.15 5.58 22.68
N ASN A 188 -0.19 6.30 22.09
CA ASN A 188 0.01 6.28 20.63
C ASN A 188 0.82 5.07 20.11
N SER A 189 1.62 4.41 20.94
CA SER A 189 2.51 3.32 20.52
C SER A 189 2.12 1.94 21.04
N LYS A 190 1.38 1.86 22.15
CA LYS A 190 1.02 0.61 22.82
C LYS A 190 -0.45 0.23 22.63
N ALA A 191 -1.33 1.17 22.28
CA ALA A 191 -2.68 0.82 21.87
C ALA A 191 -2.61 -0.02 20.60
N LYS A 192 -2.93 -1.30 20.68
CA LYS A 192 -3.09 -2.17 19.53
C LYS A 192 -4.36 -1.71 18.80
N ALA A 193 -4.17 -0.88 17.77
CA ALA A 193 -5.25 -0.61 16.83
C ALA A 193 -5.66 -1.93 16.17
N LEU A 194 -6.95 -2.13 15.96
CA LEU A 194 -7.43 -3.21 15.09
C LEU A 194 -6.72 -3.09 13.75
N THR A 195 -6.28 -4.22 13.22
CA THR A 195 -5.74 -4.27 11.88
C THR A 195 -6.83 -3.92 10.87
N MET A 196 -6.47 -3.53 9.66
CA MET A 196 -7.42 -3.30 8.58
C MET A 196 -8.29 -4.55 8.36
N GLU A 197 -7.69 -5.74 8.44
CA GLU A 197 -8.38 -7.02 8.30
C GLU A 197 -9.44 -7.23 9.39
N GLU A 198 -9.09 -7.05 10.67
CA GLU A 198 -10.01 -7.20 11.81
C GLU A 198 -11.18 -6.20 11.73
N ASN A 199 -10.94 -4.97 11.27
CA ASN A 199 -11.98 -3.96 11.05
C ASN A 199 -12.92 -4.36 9.91
N LEU A 200 -12.39 -4.76 8.77
CA LEU A 200 -13.17 -5.18 7.60
C LEU A 200 -14.00 -6.43 7.91
N GLU A 201 -13.40 -7.43 8.58
CA GLU A 201 -14.10 -8.64 9.02
C GLU A 201 -15.30 -8.27 9.89
N SER A 202 -15.09 -7.43 10.92
CA SER A 202 -16.15 -7.01 11.83
C SER A 202 -17.28 -6.27 11.12
N LEU A 203 -16.96 -5.37 10.19
CA LEU A 203 -17.95 -4.57 9.47
C LEU A 203 -18.74 -5.41 8.45
N LEU A 204 -18.06 -6.24 7.67
CA LEU A 204 -18.70 -7.02 6.59
C LEU A 204 -19.55 -8.18 7.13
N ARG A 205 -19.17 -8.79 8.26
CA ARG A 205 -19.95 -9.85 8.93
C ARG A 205 -21.14 -9.31 9.72
N ASN A 206 -21.16 -8.03 10.04
CA ASN A 206 -22.24 -7.45 10.81
C ASN A 206 -23.46 -7.20 9.91
N GLU A 207 -24.46 -8.10 10.01
CA GLU A 207 -25.71 -7.99 9.26
C GLU A 207 -26.56 -6.77 9.66
N SER A 208 -26.31 -6.20 10.85
CA SER A 208 -27.00 -4.99 11.32
C SER A 208 -26.51 -3.72 10.63
N VAL A 209 -25.35 -3.76 9.96
CA VAL A 209 -24.82 -2.64 9.16
C VAL A 209 -25.24 -2.85 7.71
N SER A 210 -26.06 -1.94 7.20
CA SER A 210 -26.55 -1.99 5.83
C SER A 210 -25.43 -1.70 4.81
N ASN A 211 -25.63 -2.09 3.54
CA ASN A 211 -24.68 -1.79 2.47
C ASN A 211 -24.54 -0.28 2.22
N ALA A 212 -25.61 0.49 2.40
CA ALA A 212 -25.58 1.95 2.31
C ALA A 212 -24.68 2.55 3.40
N GLU A 213 -24.79 2.09 4.65
CA GLU A 213 -23.94 2.54 5.74
C GLU A 213 -22.46 2.15 5.54
N LEU A 214 -22.18 0.95 5.01
CA LEU A 214 -20.83 0.53 4.67
C LEU A 214 -20.19 1.46 3.61
N GLN A 215 -20.98 1.91 2.64
CA GLN A 215 -20.52 2.82 1.60
C GLN A 215 -20.39 4.26 2.12
N ASP A 216 -21.45 4.79 2.74
CA ASP A 216 -21.54 6.21 3.07
C ASP A 216 -20.68 6.60 4.29
N ILE A 217 -20.56 5.68 5.27
CA ILE A 217 -19.89 5.96 6.54
C ILE A 217 -18.47 5.42 6.55
N PHE A 218 -18.29 4.20 6.04
CA PHE A 218 -17.01 3.50 6.10
C PHE A 218 -16.23 3.56 4.78
N SER A 219 -16.80 4.23 3.75
CA SER A 219 -16.18 4.39 2.42
C SER A 219 -15.78 3.06 1.77
N ILE A 220 -16.55 2.00 2.04
CA ILE A 220 -16.31 0.68 1.44
C ILE A 220 -16.94 0.66 0.04
N VAL A 221 -16.12 0.44 -0.97
CA VAL A 221 -16.55 0.35 -2.37
C VAL A 221 -17.29 -0.97 -2.60
N HIS A 222 -18.47 -0.92 -3.24
CA HIS A 222 -19.30 -2.09 -3.59
C HIS A 222 -19.50 -3.12 -2.46
N PRO A 223 -20.06 -2.73 -1.30
CA PRO A 223 -20.16 -3.60 -0.13
C PRO A 223 -21.01 -4.85 -0.37
N GLU A 224 -22.01 -4.79 -1.25
CA GLU A 224 -22.80 -5.96 -1.64
C GLU A 224 -21.95 -7.02 -2.35
N LEU A 225 -21.09 -6.59 -3.28
CA LEU A 225 -20.18 -7.48 -3.99
C LEU A 225 -19.15 -8.09 -3.05
N LEU A 226 -18.61 -7.27 -2.12
CA LEU A 226 -17.67 -7.74 -1.10
C LEU A 226 -18.27 -8.83 -0.22
N ARG A 227 -19.51 -8.66 0.26
CA ARG A 227 -20.22 -9.69 1.03
C ARG A 227 -20.39 -10.96 0.22
N LYS A 228 -20.91 -10.85 -1.02
CA LYS A 228 -21.10 -12.01 -1.91
C LYS A 228 -19.78 -12.77 -2.16
N LEU A 229 -18.68 -12.07 -2.44
CA LEU A 229 -17.37 -12.70 -2.62
C LEU A 229 -16.89 -13.36 -1.33
N SER A 230 -17.06 -12.70 -0.18
CA SER A 230 -16.67 -13.23 1.13
C SER A 230 -17.43 -14.50 1.53
N GLU A 231 -18.69 -14.63 1.12
CA GLU A 231 -19.52 -15.81 1.36
C GLU A 231 -19.15 -16.99 0.43
N ASN A 232 -18.71 -16.69 -0.80
CA ASN A 232 -18.43 -17.71 -1.81
C ASN A 232 -16.97 -18.19 -1.84
N ILE A 233 -16.05 -17.39 -1.27
CA ILE A 233 -14.61 -17.72 -1.24
C ILE A 233 -14.24 -18.16 0.19
N ASN A 234 -13.98 -19.44 0.36
CA ASN A 234 -13.48 -19.98 1.63
C ASN A 234 -11.96 -20.13 1.58
N PRO A 235 -11.18 -19.37 2.35
CA PRO A 235 -9.70 -19.47 2.35
C PRO A 235 -9.15 -20.89 2.58
N ASN A 236 -9.89 -21.73 3.32
CA ASN A 236 -9.44 -23.08 3.68
C ASN A 236 -9.48 -24.09 2.53
N VAL A 237 -10.21 -23.81 1.44
CA VAL A 237 -10.24 -24.70 0.26
C VAL A 237 -9.07 -24.49 -0.69
N TYR A 238 -8.20 -23.52 -0.42
CA TYR A 238 -7.02 -23.17 -1.22
C TYR A 238 -5.73 -23.45 -0.44
N PRO A 239 -5.25 -24.71 -0.32
CA PRO A 239 -4.18 -25.08 0.60
C PRO A 239 -2.85 -24.38 0.34
N CYS A 240 -2.57 -23.96 -0.89
CA CYS A 240 -1.35 -23.21 -1.23
C CYS A 240 -1.46 -21.71 -0.94
N LEU A 241 -2.66 -21.16 -0.82
CA LEU A 241 -2.93 -19.75 -0.52
C LEU A 241 -3.33 -19.54 0.94
N SER A 242 -3.76 -20.60 1.65
CA SER A 242 -4.43 -20.50 2.95
C SER A 242 -3.62 -19.74 4.00
N GLN A 243 -2.29 -19.87 4.01
CA GLN A 243 -1.44 -19.17 4.99
C GLN A 243 -1.54 -17.64 4.90
N LEU A 244 -1.69 -17.09 3.69
CA LEU A 244 -1.88 -15.65 3.47
C LEU A 244 -3.35 -15.27 3.56
N LEU A 245 -4.23 -16.02 2.89
CA LEU A 245 -5.65 -15.71 2.84
C LEU A 245 -6.33 -15.73 4.22
N THR A 246 -5.97 -16.64 5.12
CA THR A 246 -6.56 -16.65 6.48
C THR A 246 -6.16 -15.43 7.31
N LYS A 247 -5.05 -14.76 6.97
CA LYS A 247 -4.57 -13.57 7.70
C LYS A 247 -5.08 -12.26 7.12
N GLU A 248 -5.33 -12.21 5.82
CA GLU A 248 -5.60 -10.96 5.07
C GLU A 248 -6.73 -11.16 4.04
N PHE A 249 -7.73 -11.96 4.36
CA PHE A 249 -8.79 -12.34 3.42
C PHE A 249 -9.66 -11.16 3.00
N TYR A 250 -10.20 -10.43 3.98
CA TYR A 250 -11.05 -9.27 3.69
C TYR A 250 -10.27 -8.14 3.01
N THR A 251 -9.02 -7.96 3.42
CA THR A 251 -8.10 -7.03 2.73
C THR A 251 -7.87 -7.44 1.26
N CYS A 252 -7.70 -8.74 0.99
CA CYS A 252 -7.56 -9.26 -0.36
C CYS A 252 -8.80 -8.99 -1.21
N VAL A 253 -9.98 -9.34 -0.70
CA VAL A 253 -11.25 -9.18 -1.43
C VAL A 253 -11.56 -7.70 -1.68
N CYS A 254 -11.36 -6.81 -0.70
CA CYS A 254 -11.50 -5.37 -0.89
C CYS A 254 -10.57 -4.83 -1.99
N LYS A 255 -9.29 -5.20 -1.97
CA LYS A 255 -8.35 -4.79 -3.01
C LYS A 255 -8.74 -5.30 -4.39
N LEU A 256 -9.26 -6.51 -4.49
CA LEU A 256 -9.75 -7.06 -5.76
C LEU A 256 -10.94 -6.26 -6.30
N VAL A 257 -11.92 -5.95 -5.47
CA VAL A 257 -13.08 -5.16 -5.86
C VAL A 257 -12.64 -3.77 -6.32
N ASP A 258 -11.75 -3.11 -5.59
CA ASP A 258 -11.17 -1.82 -5.99
C ASP A 258 -10.46 -1.89 -7.36
N LEU A 259 -9.72 -2.97 -7.63
CA LEU A 259 -9.02 -3.16 -8.91
C LEU A 259 -10.00 -3.38 -10.06
N PHE A 260 -11.06 -4.15 -9.85
CA PHE A 260 -12.10 -4.38 -10.84
C PHE A 260 -12.86 -3.09 -11.17
N ASP A 261 -13.29 -2.37 -10.13
CA ASP A 261 -14.01 -1.09 -10.29
C ASP A 261 -13.17 -0.05 -11.05
N LYS A 262 -11.95 0.20 -10.63
CA LYS A 262 -11.02 1.16 -11.27
C LYS A 262 -10.74 0.85 -12.74
N ASN A 263 -10.87 -0.41 -13.14
CA ASN A 263 -10.58 -0.86 -14.51
C ASN A 263 -11.84 -1.20 -15.31
N GLY A 264 -13.04 -0.96 -14.77
CA GLY A 264 -14.32 -1.19 -15.44
C GLY A 264 -14.56 -2.67 -15.77
N ILE A 265 -14.08 -3.59 -14.94
CA ILE A 265 -14.26 -5.03 -15.12
C ILE A 265 -15.53 -5.44 -14.39
N ASP A 266 -16.47 -6.00 -15.13
CA ASP A 266 -17.67 -6.61 -14.54
C ASP A 266 -17.30 -7.90 -13.82
N VAL A 267 -17.70 -8.01 -12.55
CA VAL A 267 -17.27 -9.10 -11.66
C VAL A 267 -18.24 -10.26 -11.72
N ASP A 268 -17.82 -11.37 -12.28
CA ASP A 268 -18.47 -12.67 -12.12
C ASP A 268 -17.90 -13.41 -10.92
N ILE A 269 -18.77 -13.74 -9.95
CA ILE A 269 -18.38 -14.43 -8.72
C ILE A 269 -17.81 -15.82 -9.02
N ASN A 270 -18.42 -16.58 -9.94
CA ASN A 270 -17.97 -17.92 -10.28
C ASN A 270 -16.61 -17.87 -10.99
N GLU A 271 -16.40 -16.90 -11.86
CA GLU A 271 -15.13 -16.68 -12.51
C GLU A 271 -14.05 -16.28 -11.50
N THR A 272 -14.38 -15.43 -10.52
CA THR A 272 -13.45 -15.04 -9.46
C THR A 272 -13.09 -16.23 -8.57
N VAL A 273 -14.03 -17.10 -8.21
CA VAL A 273 -13.77 -18.36 -7.48
C VAL A 273 -12.86 -19.29 -8.29
N ALA A 274 -13.13 -19.44 -9.60
CA ALA A 274 -12.28 -20.22 -10.50
C ALA A 274 -10.86 -19.62 -10.61
N ALA A 275 -10.73 -18.31 -10.57
CA ALA A 275 -9.45 -17.61 -10.53
C ALA A 275 -8.63 -17.96 -9.29
N PHE A 276 -9.24 -17.96 -8.10
CA PHE A 276 -8.55 -18.40 -6.87
C PHE A 276 -8.08 -19.84 -6.96
N MET A 277 -8.89 -20.74 -7.55
CA MET A 277 -8.50 -22.14 -7.75
C MET A 277 -7.30 -22.25 -8.69
N GLN A 278 -7.30 -21.50 -9.80
CA GLN A 278 -6.15 -21.53 -10.73
C GLN A 278 -4.90 -20.97 -10.09
N VAL A 279 -5.00 -19.84 -9.37
CA VAL A 279 -3.86 -19.26 -8.64
C VAL A 279 -3.32 -20.22 -7.60
N ASN A 280 -4.19 -20.96 -6.89
CA ASN A 280 -3.77 -22.01 -5.97
C ASN A 280 -2.95 -23.11 -6.65
N ASN A 281 -3.38 -23.57 -7.84
CA ASN A 281 -2.66 -24.58 -8.61
C ASN A 281 -1.30 -24.05 -9.11
N ASP A 282 -1.25 -22.80 -9.57
CA ASP A 282 0.01 -22.19 -10.00
C ASP A 282 0.99 -22.01 -8.84
N PHE A 283 0.49 -21.69 -7.63
CA PHE A 283 1.30 -21.64 -6.41
C PHE A 283 1.89 -22.98 -6.04
N GLU A 284 1.17 -24.08 -6.29
CA GLU A 284 1.66 -25.43 -6.09
C GLU A 284 2.76 -25.75 -7.10
N VAL A 285 2.48 -25.59 -8.41
CA VAL A 285 3.41 -25.93 -9.51
C VAL A 285 4.71 -25.11 -9.42
N LEU A 286 4.62 -23.82 -9.06
CA LEU A 286 5.78 -22.93 -8.96
C LEU A 286 6.44 -22.91 -7.59
N ASN A 287 5.94 -23.69 -6.64
CA ASN A 287 6.43 -23.77 -5.26
C ASN A 287 6.43 -22.40 -4.54
N PHE A 288 5.37 -21.61 -4.71
CA PHE A 288 5.20 -20.32 -4.06
C PHE A 288 4.64 -20.41 -2.64
N LYS A 289 4.00 -21.53 -2.29
CA LYS A 289 3.23 -21.72 -1.05
C LYS A 289 3.92 -21.21 0.22
N ASP A 290 5.18 -21.62 0.44
CA ASP A 290 5.91 -21.29 1.66
C ASP A 290 6.78 -20.04 1.50
N ASN A 291 6.89 -19.52 0.29
CA ASN A 291 7.78 -18.44 -0.08
C ASN A 291 7.07 -17.12 -0.34
N CYS A 292 5.80 -17.14 -0.76
CA CYS A 292 5.05 -15.91 -0.99
C CYS A 292 4.70 -15.24 0.33
N LYS A 293 5.06 -13.97 0.45
CA LYS A 293 4.89 -13.18 1.69
C LYS A 293 3.92 -12.01 1.54
N ASN A 294 3.31 -11.85 0.37
CA ASN A 294 2.50 -10.68 0.07
C ASN A 294 1.19 -11.05 -0.60
N ILE A 295 0.09 -10.72 0.05
CA ILE A 295 -1.27 -10.93 -0.46
C ILE A 295 -1.54 -10.21 -1.79
N SER A 296 -0.84 -9.09 -2.06
CA SER A 296 -0.99 -8.35 -3.32
C SER A 296 -0.66 -9.18 -4.55
N VAL A 297 0.24 -10.16 -4.43
CA VAL A 297 0.56 -11.08 -5.54
C VAL A 297 -0.66 -11.93 -5.90
N ILE A 298 -1.37 -12.47 -4.90
CA ILE A 298 -2.60 -13.24 -5.10
C ILE A 298 -3.67 -12.34 -5.74
N CYS A 299 -3.86 -11.12 -5.21
CA CYS A 299 -4.82 -10.17 -5.76
C CYS A 299 -4.57 -9.88 -7.24
N VAL A 300 -3.32 -9.59 -7.61
CA VAL A 300 -2.94 -9.26 -8.99
C VAL A 300 -3.09 -10.49 -9.92
N MET A 301 -2.74 -11.68 -9.45
CA MET A 301 -2.92 -12.91 -10.23
C MET A 301 -4.42 -13.19 -10.47
N VAL A 302 -5.26 -13.10 -9.45
CA VAL A 302 -6.74 -13.24 -9.61
C VAL A 302 -7.28 -12.17 -10.56
N TYR A 303 -6.89 -10.92 -10.39
CA TYR A 303 -7.29 -9.80 -11.24
C TYR A 303 -6.98 -10.06 -12.73
N TYR A 304 -5.74 -10.44 -13.07
CA TYR A 304 -5.38 -10.72 -14.47
C TYR A 304 -6.03 -11.98 -15.01
N TYR A 305 -6.28 -12.98 -14.17
CA TYR A 305 -7.03 -14.16 -14.59
C TYR A 305 -8.44 -13.80 -15.06
N CYS A 306 -9.15 -12.91 -14.36
CA CYS A 306 -10.47 -12.44 -14.77
C CYS A 306 -10.41 -11.45 -15.95
N LYS A 307 -9.32 -10.66 -16.04
CA LYS A 307 -9.20 -9.64 -17.08
C LYS A 307 -8.77 -10.19 -18.43
N ASP A 308 -7.74 -11.01 -18.48
CA ASP A 308 -7.12 -11.51 -19.71
C ASP A 308 -6.25 -12.74 -19.42
N ARG A 309 -6.65 -13.90 -19.95
CA ARG A 309 -5.96 -15.19 -19.76
C ARG A 309 -4.54 -15.23 -20.34
N SER A 310 -4.31 -14.50 -21.42
CA SER A 310 -2.99 -14.44 -22.06
C SER A 310 -2.03 -13.62 -21.20
N LEU A 311 -2.47 -12.44 -20.76
CA LEU A 311 -1.71 -11.62 -19.83
C LEU A 311 -1.50 -12.31 -18.48
N TYR A 312 -2.48 -13.08 -18.00
CA TYR A 312 -2.33 -13.88 -16.78
C TYR A 312 -1.15 -14.86 -16.88
N LYS A 313 -1.06 -15.64 -17.96
CA LYS A 313 0.05 -16.58 -18.17
C LYS A 313 1.41 -15.88 -18.22
N LEU A 314 1.47 -14.73 -18.89
CA LEU A 314 2.67 -13.89 -18.93
C LEU A 314 3.02 -13.34 -17.54
N LEU A 315 2.03 -12.88 -16.77
CA LEU A 315 2.21 -12.39 -15.40
C LEU A 315 2.77 -13.48 -14.49
N VAL A 316 2.23 -14.71 -14.54
CA VAL A 316 2.70 -15.82 -13.72
C VAL A 316 4.19 -16.09 -13.95
N ARG A 317 4.63 -16.11 -15.22
CA ARG A 317 6.04 -16.23 -15.58
C ARG A 317 6.87 -15.06 -15.07
N TRP A 318 6.38 -13.84 -15.28
CA TRP A 318 7.08 -12.62 -14.86
C TRP A 318 7.24 -12.57 -13.34
N VAL A 319 6.19 -12.88 -12.57
CA VAL A 319 6.24 -12.97 -11.10
C VAL A 319 7.27 -14.01 -10.65
N SER A 320 7.32 -15.17 -11.31
CA SER A 320 8.28 -16.24 -11.01
C SER A 320 9.72 -15.84 -11.33
N THR A 321 9.97 -15.34 -12.54
CA THR A 321 11.31 -14.96 -13.02
C THR A 321 11.91 -13.82 -12.19
N ASN A 322 11.10 -12.79 -11.90
CA ASN A 322 11.56 -11.62 -11.15
C ASN A 322 11.41 -11.78 -9.63
N LYS A 323 10.98 -12.98 -9.16
CA LYS A 323 10.83 -13.32 -7.73
C LYS A 323 9.97 -12.31 -6.95
N VAL A 324 8.96 -11.73 -7.62
CA VAL A 324 8.06 -10.70 -7.03
C VAL A 324 7.34 -11.25 -5.80
N PHE A 325 7.05 -12.56 -5.78
CA PHE A 325 6.42 -13.24 -4.66
C PHE A 325 7.24 -13.22 -3.35
N LEU A 326 8.56 -12.96 -3.41
CA LEU A 326 9.43 -12.81 -2.23
C LEU A 326 9.39 -11.40 -1.61
N VAL A 327 8.83 -10.41 -2.30
CA VAL A 327 8.79 -9.03 -1.83
C VAL A 327 7.66 -8.85 -0.81
N GLU A 328 8.01 -8.51 0.43
CA GLU A 328 7.03 -8.41 1.53
C GLU A 328 6.12 -7.17 1.44
N ARG A 329 6.63 -6.07 0.92
CA ARG A 329 5.93 -4.77 0.95
C ARG A 329 5.87 -4.15 -0.43
N VAL A 330 4.98 -4.66 -1.26
CA VAL A 330 4.66 -4.08 -2.56
C VAL A 330 3.13 -4.06 -2.71
N SER A 331 2.58 -2.95 -3.20
CA SER A 331 1.14 -2.85 -3.44
C SER A 331 0.72 -3.56 -4.73
N ALA A 332 -0.55 -3.92 -4.84
CA ALA A 332 -1.10 -4.52 -6.05
C ALA A 332 -0.95 -3.57 -7.26
N GLU A 333 -1.17 -2.28 -7.05
CA GLU A 333 -1.04 -1.24 -8.06
C GLU A 333 0.40 -1.16 -8.60
N THR A 334 1.39 -1.21 -7.70
CA THR A 334 2.81 -1.21 -8.10
C THR A 334 3.17 -2.45 -8.93
N ILE A 335 2.67 -3.63 -8.53
CA ILE A 335 2.90 -4.86 -9.32
C ILE A 335 2.26 -4.72 -10.71
N ILE A 336 1.03 -4.22 -10.79
CA ILE A 336 0.32 -3.98 -12.05
C ILE A 336 1.08 -2.98 -12.93
N GLU A 337 1.55 -1.87 -12.36
CA GLU A 337 2.30 -0.85 -13.09
C GLU A 337 3.60 -1.43 -13.67
N LEU A 338 4.40 -2.11 -12.86
CA LEU A 338 5.65 -2.73 -13.30
C LEU A 338 5.40 -3.80 -14.38
N PHE A 339 4.38 -4.64 -14.19
CA PHE A 339 4.02 -5.64 -15.17
C PHE A 339 3.51 -5.03 -16.48
N ASN A 340 2.71 -3.97 -16.42
CA ASN A 340 2.24 -3.26 -17.61
C ASN A 340 3.41 -2.62 -18.39
N GLN A 341 4.40 -2.06 -17.69
CA GLN A 341 5.63 -1.56 -18.33
C GLN A 341 6.37 -2.69 -19.00
N PHE A 342 6.55 -3.84 -18.33
CA PHE A 342 7.19 -5.02 -18.89
C PHE A 342 6.43 -5.57 -20.10
N SER A 343 5.12 -5.75 -19.98
CA SER A 343 4.29 -6.37 -21.05
C SER A 343 4.19 -5.51 -22.30
N LYS A 344 4.25 -4.17 -22.16
CA LYS A 344 4.21 -3.20 -23.25
C LYS A 344 5.60 -2.78 -23.76
N ALA A 345 6.67 -3.23 -23.10
CA ALA A 345 8.02 -2.91 -23.56
C ALA A 345 8.31 -3.58 -24.90
N LYS A 346 8.91 -2.83 -25.81
CA LYS A 346 9.41 -3.38 -27.08
C LYS A 346 10.43 -4.46 -26.83
N LYS A 347 10.33 -5.57 -27.56
CA LYS A 347 11.30 -6.67 -27.49
C LYS A 347 12.43 -6.35 -28.47
N LYS A 348 13.58 -6.05 -27.92
CA LYS A 348 14.74 -5.58 -28.65
C LYS A 348 15.58 -6.75 -29.17
N ILE A 349 15.91 -6.72 -30.45
CA ILE A 349 16.68 -7.75 -31.15
C ILE A 349 18.07 -7.20 -31.51
N PHE A 350 19.11 -7.92 -31.11
CA PHE A 350 20.48 -7.68 -31.57
C PHE A 350 20.92 -8.81 -32.48
N VAL A 351 21.67 -8.49 -33.55
CA VAL A 351 22.19 -9.48 -34.51
C VAL A 351 23.71 -9.37 -34.56
N ALA A 352 24.37 -10.45 -34.19
CA ALA A 352 25.79 -10.70 -34.32
C ALA A 352 26.04 -11.61 -35.54
N MET A 353 26.77 -11.13 -36.56
CA MET A 353 27.08 -11.91 -37.77
C MET A 353 28.47 -11.64 -38.30
N PRO A 354 29.09 -12.58 -39.05
CA PRO A 354 30.32 -12.33 -39.74
C PRO A 354 30.17 -11.22 -40.82
N TYR A 355 31.25 -10.50 -41.13
CA TYR A 355 31.25 -9.54 -42.20
C TYR A 355 31.37 -10.26 -43.55
N PHE A 356 30.31 -10.30 -44.31
CA PHE A 356 30.27 -10.93 -45.64
C PHE A 356 30.34 -9.92 -46.79
N GLY A 357 30.39 -8.62 -46.51
CA GLY A 357 30.39 -7.54 -47.49
C GLY A 357 29.13 -6.65 -47.37
N ASN A 358 29.24 -5.43 -47.92
CA ASN A 358 28.19 -4.42 -47.72
C ASN A 358 26.84 -4.81 -48.34
N ASP A 359 26.81 -5.48 -49.47
CA ASP A 359 25.56 -5.87 -50.14
C ASP A 359 24.84 -6.99 -49.39
N GLU A 360 25.60 -7.94 -48.82
CA GLU A 360 25.03 -9.00 -47.97
C GLU A 360 24.49 -8.45 -46.65
N ILE A 361 25.22 -7.50 -46.04
CA ILE A 361 24.74 -6.83 -44.81
C ILE A 361 23.41 -6.10 -45.07
N LYS A 362 23.33 -5.35 -46.20
CA LYS A 362 22.06 -4.67 -46.56
C LYS A 362 20.93 -5.65 -46.80
N SER A 363 21.21 -6.74 -47.52
CA SER A 363 20.21 -7.78 -47.77
C SER A 363 19.72 -8.44 -46.47
N THR A 364 20.65 -8.75 -45.57
CA THR A 364 20.31 -9.34 -44.24
C THR A 364 19.51 -8.36 -43.38
N ASN A 365 19.90 -7.08 -43.33
CA ASN A 365 19.12 -6.03 -42.67
C ASN A 365 17.68 -5.98 -43.20
N ALA A 366 17.52 -5.96 -44.53
CA ALA A 366 16.19 -5.93 -45.14
C ALA A 366 15.32 -7.16 -44.79
N ILE A 367 15.95 -8.33 -44.64
CA ILE A 367 15.23 -9.55 -44.20
C ILE A 367 14.76 -9.42 -42.75
N TYR A 368 15.65 -9.03 -41.82
CA TYR A 368 15.25 -8.85 -40.42
C TYR A 368 14.14 -7.81 -40.30
N HIS A 369 14.24 -6.65 -40.92
CA HIS A 369 13.20 -5.65 -40.92
C HIS A 369 11.87 -6.21 -41.42
N ARG A 370 11.86 -6.88 -42.59
CA ARG A 370 10.65 -7.45 -43.17
C ARG A 370 9.97 -8.48 -42.22
N VAL A 371 10.75 -9.38 -41.62
CA VAL A 371 10.21 -10.37 -40.68
C VAL A 371 9.64 -9.70 -39.43
N ILE A 372 10.37 -8.72 -38.89
CA ILE A 372 9.94 -7.96 -37.71
C ILE A 372 8.66 -7.19 -38.00
N ASP A 373 8.60 -6.49 -39.16
CA ASP A 373 7.41 -5.71 -39.55
C ASP A 373 6.20 -6.63 -39.74
N ASN A 374 6.37 -7.78 -40.41
CA ASN A 374 5.32 -8.77 -40.59
C ASN A 374 4.79 -9.34 -39.27
N LEU A 375 5.67 -9.64 -38.32
CA LEU A 375 5.27 -10.16 -37.01
C LEU A 375 4.61 -9.07 -36.16
N ASN A 376 5.09 -7.84 -36.24
CA ASN A 376 4.47 -6.69 -35.56
C ASN A 376 3.07 -6.42 -36.12
N GLU A 377 2.90 -6.42 -37.44
CA GLU A 377 1.60 -6.21 -38.08
C GLU A 377 0.60 -7.34 -37.74
N LYS A 378 1.06 -8.58 -37.83
CA LYS A 378 0.19 -9.75 -37.64
C LYS A 378 -0.18 -10.02 -36.18
N TYR A 379 0.77 -9.84 -35.26
CA TYR A 379 0.62 -10.25 -33.86
C TYR A 379 0.74 -9.10 -32.86
N SER A 380 0.94 -7.85 -33.30
CA SER A 380 1.24 -6.70 -32.43
C SER A 380 2.39 -7.00 -31.45
N ALA A 381 3.47 -7.58 -31.97
CA ALA A 381 4.53 -8.18 -31.18
C ALA A 381 5.49 -7.15 -30.52
N ASP A 382 5.48 -5.89 -31.00
CA ASP A 382 6.37 -4.81 -30.53
C ASP A 382 7.86 -5.19 -30.58
N LEU A 383 8.27 -5.87 -31.66
CA LEU A 383 9.66 -6.20 -31.93
C LEU A 383 10.42 -4.99 -32.51
N GLU A 384 11.67 -4.82 -32.12
CA GLU A 384 12.54 -3.74 -32.59
C GLU A 384 13.97 -4.24 -32.81
N LEU A 385 14.54 -3.98 -34.01
CA LEU A 385 15.95 -4.22 -34.25
C LEU A 385 16.80 -3.10 -33.62
N LEU A 386 17.79 -3.44 -32.80
CA LEU A 386 18.69 -2.50 -32.14
C LEU A 386 19.72 -1.93 -33.12
N GLY A 387 19.29 -0.99 -33.94
CA GLY A 387 20.07 -0.37 -34.99
C GLY A 387 20.30 -1.28 -36.19
N GLU A 388 20.92 -0.72 -37.23
CA GLU A 388 21.32 -1.47 -38.43
C GLU A 388 22.44 -2.46 -38.08
N ILE A 389 22.40 -3.66 -38.64
CA ILE A 389 23.39 -4.70 -38.42
C ILE A 389 24.75 -4.18 -38.92
N MET A 390 25.80 -4.39 -38.09
CA MET A 390 27.17 -3.97 -38.34
C MET A 390 27.37 -2.46 -38.64
N THR A 391 26.41 -1.62 -38.28
CA THR A 391 26.51 -0.17 -38.38
C THR A 391 26.89 0.41 -37.02
N TYR A 392 28.16 0.77 -36.88
CA TYR A 392 28.71 1.34 -35.65
C TYR A 392 29.07 2.81 -35.84
N LYS A 393 28.76 3.62 -34.83
CA LYS A 393 29.11 5.06 -34.82
C LYS A 393 30.31 5.27 -33.91
N GLY A 394 31.45 5.72 -34.49
CA GLY A 394 32.58 6.21 -33.71
C GLY A 394 33.94 5.56 -33.96
N THR A 395 34.86 5.70 -33.01
CA THR A 395 36.22 5.13 -33.03
C THR A 395 36.21 3.65 -32.58
N THR A 396 37.31 2.92 -32.80
CA THR A 396 37.43 1.49 -32.43
C THR A 396 37.08 1.18 -30.98
N ILE A 397 37.40 2.07 -30.05
CA ILE A 397 37.05 1.90 -28.61
C ILE A 397 35.54 2.01 -28.43
N ASN A 398 34.88 2.88 -29.17
CA ASN A 398 33.43 3.07 -29.08
C ASN A 398 32.64 1.91 -29.70
N ILE A 399 33.22 1.20 -30.71
CA ILE A 399 32.56 0.04 -31.31
C ILE A 399 32.32 -1.06 -30.28
N VAL A 400 33.33 -1.43 -29.50
CA VAL A 400 33.17 -2.47 -28.47
C VAL A 400 32.13 -2.07 -27.42
N ASN A 401 32.16 -0.82 -27.01
CA ASN A 401 31.16 -0.30 -26.05
C ASN A 401 29.75 -0.26 -26.64
N ASP A 402 29.61 0.10 -27.92
CA ASP A 402 28.31 0.09 -28.60
C ASP A 402 27.74 -1.33 -28.71
N VAL A 403 28.55 -2.31 -29.08
CA VAL A 403 28.15 -3.72 -29.09
C VAL A 403 27.75 -4.21 -27.70
N LEU A 404 28.54 -3.91 -26.67
CA LEU A 404 28.22 -4.24 -25.29
C LEU A 404 26.89 -3.62 -24.86
N THR A 405 26.67 -2.36 -25.21
CA THR A 405 25.42 -1.65 -24.89
C THR A 405 24.22 -2.33 -25.56
N ARG A 406 24.32 -2.62 -26.86
CA ARG A 406 23.25 -3.29 -27.62
C ARG A 406 22.97 -4.70 -27.07
N ILE A 407 24.00 -5.50 -26.74
CA ILE A 407 23.83 -6.81 -26.13
C ILE A 407 23.18 -6.68 -24.75
N ASN A 408 23.57 -5.66 -23.97
CA ASN A 408 22.97 -5.43 -22.67
C ASN A 408 21.50 -5.01 -22.78
N GLU A 409 21.14 -4.23 -23.79
CA GLU A 409 19.78 -3.73 -24.00
C GLU A 409 18.87 -4.72 -24.73
N CYS A 410 19.41 -5.70 -25.49
CA CYS A 410 18.58 -6.63 -26.22
C CYS A 410 17.88 -7.64 -25.31
N ASP A 411 16.74 -8.13 -25.78
CA ASP A 411 16.02 -9.27 -25.20
C ASP A 411 16.38 -10.55 -25.93
N ILE A 412 16.53 -10.46 -27.26
CA ILE A 412 16.81 -11.58 -28.16
C ILE A 412 18.11 -11.27 -28.92
N CYS A 413 19.03 -12.23 -28.92
CA CYS A 413 20.30 -12.13 -29.61
C CYS A 413 20.40 -13.21 -30.68
N PHE A 414 20.41 -12.84 -31.94
CA PHE A 414 20.75 -13.70 -33.07
C PHE A 414 22.26 -13.74 -33.25
N CYS A 415 22.84 -14.92 -33.26
CA CYS A 415 24.26 -15.12 -33.49
C CYS A 415 24.46 -16.03 -34.71
N ASP A 416 24.98 -15.48 -35.79
CA ASP A 416 25.36 -16.24 -36.97
C ASP A 416 26.77 -16.82 -36.78
N ILE A 417 26.86 -18.09 -36.42
CA ILE A 417 28.10 -18.78 -36.12
C ILE A 417 28.83 -19.33 -37.34
N THR A 418 28.46 -18.90 -38.54
CA THR A 418 29.09 -19.28 -39.80
C THR A 418 30.62 -19.09 -39.74
N ASP A 419 31.32 -20.14 -40.17
CA ASP A 419 32.80 -20.22 -40.20
C ASP A 419 33.47 -19.99 -38.83
N ASN A 420 32.74 -20.17 -37.74
CA ASN A 420 33.24 -19.99 -36.36
C ASN A 420 33.88 -18.66 -36.12
N ASN A 421 33.29 -17.56 -36.64
CA ASN A 421 33.82 -16.22 -36.51
C ASN A 421 34.11 -15.84 -35.06
N PRO A 422 35.33 -15.43 -34.69
CA PRO A 422 35.71 -15.20 -33.30
C PRO A 422 34.97 -14.01 -32.67
N ASN A 423 34.61 -12.98 -33.45
CA ASN A 423 33.86 -11.83 -32.92
C ASN A 423 32.44 -12.25 -32.56
N VAL A 424 31.75 -12.99 -33.43
CA VAL A 424 30.41 -13.53 -33.16
C VAL A 424 30.44 -14.46 -31.95
N THR A 425 31.46 -15.32 -31.84
CA THR A 425 31.65 -16.23 -30.70
C THR A 425 31.80 -15.44 -29.39
N TYR A 426 32.53 -14.33 -29.41
CA TYR A 426 32.72 -13.44 -28.28
C TYR A 426 31.39 -12.77 -27.88
N GLU A 427 30.66 -12.20 -28.85
CA GLU A 427 29.35 -11.57 -28.66
C GLU A 427 28.29 -12.58 -28.11
N MET A 428 28.29 -13.81 -28.66
CA MET A 428 27.47 -14.92 -28.19
C MET A 428 27.77 -15.26 -26.72
N GLY A 429 29.05 -15.32 -26.34
CA GLY A 429 29.47 -15.54 -24.97
C GLY A 429 28.97 -14.46 -24.01
N MET A 430 29.04 -13.18 -24.41
CA MET A 430 28.49 -12.06 -23.62
C MET A 430 26.98 -12.15 -23.48
N ALA A 431 26.26 -12.40 -24.58
CA ALA A 431 24.80 -12.53 -24.55
C ALA A 431 24.36 -13.68 -23.65
N ARG A 432 25.09 -14.81 -23.67
CA ARG A 432 24.87 -15.96 -22.78
C ARG A 432 25.10 -15.62 -21.32
N ALA A 433 26.20 -14.93 -21.00
CA ALA A 433 26.51 -14.51 -19.63
C ALA A 433 25.46 -13.53 -19.08
N LEU A 434 24.84 -12.72 -19.94
CA LEU A 434 23.74 -11.80 -19.61
C LEU A 434 22.35 -12.45 -19.69
N SER A 435 22.28 -13.76 -19.87
CA SER A 435 21.03 -14.53 -19.92
C SER A 435 20.04 -14.07 -20.99
N LYS A 436 20.55 -13.59 -22.15
CA LYS A 436 19.71 -13.22 -23.29
C LYS A 436 19.13 -14.44 -24.00
N HIS A 437 18.00 -14.26 -24.69
CA HIS A 437 17.46 -15.33 -25.54
C HIS A 437 18.33 -15.47 -26.78
N LEU A 438 19.14 -16.53 -26.82
CA LEU A 438 20.03 -16.80 -27.94
C LEU A 438 19.34 -17.60 -29.04
N VAL A 439 19.51 -17.15 -30.29
CA VAL A 439 19.18 -17.89 -31.51
C VAL A 439 20.47 -18.06 -32.31
N LEU A 440 20.86 -19.29 -32.55
CA LEU A 440 22.06 -19.59 -33.33
C LEU A 440 21.66 -19.94 -34.77
N LEU A 441 22.27 -19.24 -35.71
CA LEU A 441 22.12 -19.48 -37.14
C LEU A 441 23.45 -19.90 -37.73
N ARG A 442 23.43 -20.74 -38.79
CA ARG A 442 24.64 -21.15 -39.51
C ARG A 442 24.34 -21.36 -40.99
N GLU A 443 25.24 -20.92 -41.86
CA GLU A 443 25.21 -21.31 -43.26
C GLU A 443 25.50 -22.82 -43.40
N ILE A 444 24.68 -23.54 -44.20
CA ILE A 444 24.67 -24.99 -44.26
C ILE A 444 26.01 -25.60 -44.75
N ASN A 445 26.72 -24.92 -45.64
CA ASN A 445 27.98 -25.38 -46.17
C ASN A 445 29.21 -24.83 -45.42
N SER A 446 29.03 -24.12 -44.35
CA SER A 446 30.11 -23.55 -43.54
C SER A 446 30.79 -24.57 -42.64
N ALA A 447 31.91 -24.20 -42.03
CA ALA A 447 32.64 -25.00 -41.10
C ALA A 447 31.77 -25.50 -39.94
N GLU A 448 31.91 -26.75 -39.48
CA GLU A 448 31.24 -27.30 -38.32
C GLU A 448 31.51 -26.48 -37.04
N PRO A 449 30.52 -26.32 -36.17
CA PRO A 449 30.68 -25.64 -34.90
C PRO A 449 31.77 -26.24 -34.02
N LYS A 450 32.53 -25.39 -33.31
CA LYS A 450 33.54 -25.82 -32.35
C LYS A 450 32.93 -26.55 -31.16
N SER A 451 33.78 -27.32 -30.46
CA SER A 451 33.37 -28.17 -29.34
C SER A 451 32.53 -27.47 -28.25
N ASP A 452 32.81 -26.20 -27.98
CA ASP A 452 32.22 -25.42 -26.89
C ASP A 452 30.72 -25.11 -27.09
N TYR A 453 30.25 -25.14 -28.32
CA TYR A 453 28.85 -24.91 -28.68
C TYR A 453 28.29 -25.88 -29.74
N LYS A 454 29.02 -26.98 -29.98
CA LYS A 454 28.61 -28.01 -30.94
C LYS A 454 27.31 -28.72 -30.55
N LEU A 455 27.01 -28.77 -29.27
CA LEU A 455 25.79 -29.39 -28.73
C LEU A 455 24.61 -28.41 -28.62
N ASP A 456 24.82 -27.15 -28.89
CA ASP A 456 23.74 -26.18 -28.92
C ASP A 456 22.85 -26.40 -30.15
N TYR A 457 21.55 -26.16 -29.99
CA TYR A 457 20.64 -26.16 -31.14
C TYR A 457 20.90 -24.93 -32.00
N TYR A 458 21.04 -25.12 -33.30
CA TYR A 458 21.17 -24.01 -34.27
C TYR A 458 20.37 -24.37 -35.54
N ASP A 459 19.82 -23.28 -36.15
CA ASP A 459 19.14 -23.40 -37.44
C ASP A 459 20.12 -23.15 -38.57
N THR A 460 19.89 -23.84 -39.71
CA THR A 460 20.72 -23.68 -40.89
C THR A 460 20.00 -22.91 -42.00
N TYR A 461 20.74 -22.08 -42.72
CA TYR A 461 20.25 -21.40 -43.89
C TYR A 461 21.18 -21.53 -45.08
N LYS A 462 20.71 -21.19 -46.28
CA LYS A 462 21.53 -21.19 -47.53
C LYS A 462 21.82 -19.76 -47.92
N LYS A 463 23.10 -19.39 -48.02
CA LYS A 463 23.56 -18.03 -48.37
C LYS A 463 23.00 -17.53 -49.71
N ASN A 464 22.82 -18.40 -50.69
CA ASN A 464 22.26 -18.08 -52.00
C ASN A 464 20.73 -18.20 -52.09
N ALA A 465 20.06 -18.45 -50.98
CA ALA A 465 18.61 -18.59 -50.89
C ALA A 465 18.09 -17.88 -49.63
N TYR A 466 18.01 -16.57 -49.69
CA TYR A 466 17.59 -15.69 -48.57
C TYR A 466 16.24 -16.05 -47.97
N VAL A 467 15.35 -16.73 -48.72
CA VAL A 467 14.09 -17.28 -48.20
C VAL A 467 14.34 -18.22 -47.02
N THR A 468 15.41 -19.04 -47.05
CA THR A 468 15.72 -19.98 -45.96
C THR A 468 16.19 -19.27 -44.69
N LEU A 469 16.86 -18.11 -44.81
CA LEU A 469 17.22 -17.26 -43.70
C LEU A 469 15.95 -16.60 -43.09
N GLU A 470 15.09 -16.06 -43.93
CA GLU A 470 13.83 -15.44 -43.54
C GLU A 470 12.93 -16.42 -42.76
N GLU A 471 12.76 -17.64 -43.29
CA GLU A 471 12.01 -18.71 -42.63
C GLU A 471 12.61 -19.08 -41.27
N SER A 472 13.94 -19.16 -41.16
CA SER A 472 14.61 -19.46 -39.87
C SER A 472 14.43 -18.34 -38.86
N ILE A 473 14.54 -17.08 -39.24
CA ILE A 473 14.33 -15.93 -38.35
C ILE A 473 12.88 -15.91 -37.88
N GLU A 474 11.93 -16.03 -38.80
CA GLU A 474 10.49 -16.00 -38.49
C GLU A 474 10.10 -17.14 -37.54
N ARG A 475 10.54 -18.36 -37.82
CA ARG A 475 10.26 -19.54 -36.98
C ARG A 475 10.78 -19.34 -35.55
N ASN A 476 12.02 -18.89 -35.38
CA ASN A 476 12.62 -18.66 -34.08
C ASN A 476 11.94 -17.52 -33.33
N LEU A 477 11.63 -16.41 -33.97
CA LEU A 477 10.91 -15.31 -33.34
C LEU A 477 9.50 -15.73 -32.92
N LYS A 478 8.77 -16.47 -33.77
CA LYS A 478 7.46 -17.02 -33.40
C LYS A 478 7.54 -17.92 -32.17
N ALA A 479 8.52 -18.84 -32.14
CA ALA A 479 8.71 -19.72 -30.98
C ALA A 479 9.01 -18.92 -29.70
N ILE A 480 9.90 -17.93 -29.76
CA ILE A 480 10.22 -17.07 -28.62
C ILE A 480 9.00 -16.27 -28.19
N LEU A 481 8.28 -15.63 -29.11
CA LEU A 481 7.07 -14.87 -28.82
C LEU A 481 6.00 -15.75 -28.15
N LYS A 482 5.77 -16.97 -28.67
CA LYS A 482 4.85 -17.96 -28.10
C LYS A 482 5.30 -18.43 -26.72
N ASP A 483 6.55 -18.89 -26.61
CA ASP A 483 7.06 -19.59 -25.43
C ASP A 483 7.48 -18.66 -24.30
N LYS A 484 8.01 -17.49 -24.60
CA LYS A 484 8.54 -16.55 -23.59
C LYS A 484 7.59 -15.40 -23.28
N TYR A 485 6.89 -14.92 -24.29
CA TYR A 485 6.04 -13.73 -24.17
C TYR A 485 4.55 -14.05 -24.30
N ASN A 486 4.20 -15.32 -24.49
CA ASN A 486 2.82 -15.84 -24.55
C ASN A 486 1.92 -15.14 -25.60
N TYR A 487 2.51 -14.76 -26.73
CA TYR A 487 1.71 -14.26 -27.86
C TYR A 487 0.82 -15.38 -28.46
N PRO A 488 -0.39 -15.04 -28.91
CA PRO A 488 -1.30 -16.02 -29.53
C PRO A 488 -0.84 -16.31 -30.97
N ILE A 489 0.23 -17.08 -31.10
CA ILE A 489 0.78 -17.48 -32.39
C ILE A 489 0.25 -18.88 -32.73
N ASP A 490 -0.44 -18.98 -33.86
CA ASP A 490 -0.88 -20.25 -34.42
C ASP A 490 0.31 -21.07 -34.92
N ASP A 491 0.23 -22.37 -34.78
CA ASP A 491 1.25 -23.34 -35.19
C ASP A 491 1.42 -23.37 -36.70
#